data_761d2443702ecfe1fb5090ee8ce729f3
#
_entry.id   761d2443702ecfe1fb5090ee8ce729f3
#
_cell.length_a   1.000
_cell.length_b   1.000
_cell.length_c   1.000
_cell.angle_alpha   90.00
_cell.angle_beta   90.00
_cell.angle_gamma   90.00
#
_symmetry.space_group_name_H-M   'P 1'
#
loop_
_entity.id
_entity.type
_entity.pdbx_description
1 polymer ?
#
loop_
_entity_poly.entity_id
_entity_poly.type
_entity_poly.pdbx_seq_one_letter_code
_entity_poly.pdbx_strand_id
1 'polypeptide(L)'
;MKNKTKEETAFIENCRYLNLKHLEQEYNSLICKANESDMGYAGFLRHVVECEVNAKTERSISYRLEASRLPKPYKLLDDFDFAFQPQLRKKLIMDLATLEFLQHRESVLLIGNSGTGKSHIARALGFLACCKCHKVLYTTCSDMLSDLNRGVYEKTLAMRLRKYVNPNLLCIDEMGYSKFSIIQNY
;
A
#
# COMPACT_ATOMS: atom_id res chain seq x y z
N MET A 1 -5.75 -31.01 24.25
CA MET A 1 -4.52 -30.40 23.72
C MET A 1 -3.54 -31.51 23.45
N LYS A 2 -3.21 -31.79 22.17
CA LYS A 2 -2.18 -32.81 21.83
C LYS A 2 -0.83 -32.30 22.32
N ASN A 3 -0.11 -33.09 23.13
CA ASN A 3 1.28 -32.81 23.50
C ASN A 3 2.10 -32.75 22.19
N LYS A 4 2.63 -31.57 21.86
CA LYS A 4 3.57 -31.44 20.73
C LYS A 4 4.83 -32.24 21.06
N THR A 5 5.34 -32.94 20.06
CA THR A 5 6.62 -33.66 20.21
C THR A 5 7.77 -32.66 20.38
N LYS A 6 8.88 -33.07 20.93
CA LYS A 6 10.07 -32.23 21.09
C LYS A 6 10.56 -31.69 19.72
N GLU A 7 10.44 -32.49 18.67
CA GLU A 7 10.80 -32.15 17.31
C GLU A 7 9.87 -31.08 16.69
N GLU A 8 8.54 -31.22 16.92
CA GLU A 8 7.56 -30.19 16.48
C GLU A 8 7.79 -28.85 17.17
N THR A 9 8.17 -28.87 18.44
CA THR A 9 8.49 -27.65 19.19
C THR A 9 9.69 -26.93 18.58
N ALA A 10 10.78 -27.68 18.33
CA ALA A 10 11.99 -27.15 17.70
C ALA A 10 11.74 -26.64 16.29
N PHE A 11 10.91 -27.34 15.50
CA PHE A 11 10.51 -26.87 14.17
C PHE A 11 9.78 -25.52 14.23
N ILE A 12 8.82 -25.37 15.14
CA ILE A 12 8.08 -24.11 15.32
C ILE A 12 9.01 -22.97 15.75
N GLU A 13 9.94 -23.23 16.67
CA GLU A 13 10.93 -22.25 17.08
C GLU A 13 11.82 -21.79 15.92
N ASN A 14 12.26 -22.71 15.06
CA ASN A 14 13.02 -22.41 13.86
C ASN A 14 12.19 -21.58 12.86
N CYS A 15 10.91 -21.88 12.66
CA CYS A 15 10.01 -21.08 11.81
C CYS A 15 9.89 -19.65 12.34
N ARG A 16 9.79 -19.47 13.65
CA ARG A 16 9.77 -18.13 14.29
C ARG A 16 11.07 -17.38 14.08
N TYR A 17 12.19 -18.03 14.30
CA TYR A 17 13.52 -17.44 14.10
C TYR A 17 13.71 -16.96 12.66
N LEU A 18 13.28 -17.76 11.68
CA LEU A 18 13.32 -17.42 10.26
C LEU A 18 12.18 -16.50 9.82
N ASN A 19 11.24 -16.13 10.71
CA ASN A 19 10.06 -15.31 10.42
C ASN A 19 9.12 -15.93 9.35
N LEU A 20 9.03 -17.25 9.32
CA LEU A 20 8.14 -18.03 8.43
C LEU A 20 6.77 -18.22 9.10
N LYS A 21 6.00 -17.16 9.18
CA LYS A 21 4.75 -17.11 9.96
C LYS A 21 3.64 -17.99 9.41
N HIS A 22 3.54 -18.13 8.10
CA HIS A 22 2.54 -18.98 7.47
C HIS A 22 2.86 -20.44 7.72
N LEU A 23 4.12 -20.83 7.54
CA LEU A 23 4.58 -22.19 7.81
C LEU A 23 4.42 -22.56 9.28
N GLU A 24 4.73 -21.64 10.22
CA GLU A 24 4.49 -21.85 11.66
C GLU A 24 3.04 -22.20 11.98
N GLN A 25 2.09 -21.55 11.31
CA GLN A 25 0.66 -21.68 11.59
C GLN A 25 0.02 -22.86 10.84
N GLU A 26 0.41 -23.07 9.59
CA GLU A 26 -0.31 -23.91 8.62
C GLU A 26 0.47 -25.17 8.19
N TYR A 27 1.61 -25.53 8.81
CA TYR A 27 2.46 -26.64 8.34
C TYR A 27 1.70 -27.97 8.25
N ASN A 28 0.78 -28.26 9.19
CA ASN A 28 -0.02 -29.48 9.15
C ASN A 28 -0.98 -29.50 7.97
N SER A 29 -1.63 -28.36 7.68
CA SER A 29 -2.54 -28.19 6.53
C SER A 29 -1.79 -28.37 5.20
N LEU A 30 -0.57 -27.84 5.11
CA LEU A 30 0.29 -27.99 3.92
C LEU A 30 0.69 -29.45 3.69
N ILE A 31 1.02 -30.19 4.77
CA ILE A 31 1.35 -31.63 4.68
C ILE A 31 0.12 -32.43 4.23
N CYS A 32 -1.06 -32.16 4.81
CA CYS A 32 -2.29 -32.85 4.39
C CYS A 32 -2.58 -32.65 2.91
N LYS A 33 -2.53 -31.41 2.43
CA LYS A 33 -2.75 -31.07 0.99
C LYS A 33 -1.73 -31.76 0.08
N ALA A 34 -0.47 -31.84 0.49
CA ALA A 34 0.57 -32.50 -0.28
C ALA A 34 0.32 -34.01 -0.42
N ASN A 35 -0.14 -34.66 0.66
CA ASN A 35 -0.49 -36.07 0.64
C ASN A 35 -1.73 -36.36 -0.24
N GLU A 36 -2.76 -35.47 -0.20
CA GLU A 36 -3.95 -35.59 -1.03
C GLU A 36 -3.67 -35.41 -2.53
N SER A 37 -2.67 -34.61 -2.88
CA SER A 37 -2.32 -34.28 -4.27
C SER A 37 -1.20 -35.19 -4.83
N ASP A 38 -0.72 -36.16 -4.08
CA ASP A 38 0.44 -37.01 -4.44
C ASP A 38 1.66 -36.20 -4.89
N MET A 39 1.93 -35.12 -4.14
CA MET A 39 2.95 -34.15 -4.48
C MET A 39 4.34 -34.67 -4.13
N GLY A 40 5.22 -34.82 -5.12
CA GLY A 40 6.61 -35.18 -4.85
C GLY A 40 7.36 -34.13 -4.02
N TYR A 41 8.44 -34.54 -3.32
CA TYR A 41 9.19 -33.69 -2.39
C TYR A 41 9.60 -32.32 -2.94
N ALA A 42 10.06 -32.25 -4.19
CA ALA A 42 10.44 -31.01 -4.83
C ALA A 42 9.24 -30.10 -5.11
N GLY A 43 8.09 -30.68 -5.42
CA GLY A 43 6.81 -29.97 -5.58
C GLY A 43 6.35 -29.40 -4.25
N PHE A 44 6.37 -30.19 -3.20
CA PHE A 44 6.01 -29.78 -1.87
C PHE A 44 6.87 -28.61 -1.37
N LEU A 45 8.18 -28.69 -1.54
CA LEU A 45 9.08 -27.63 -1.12
C LEU A 45 8.78 -26.30 -1.83
N ARG A 46 8.54 -26.34 -3.15
CA ARG A 46 8.13 -25.15 -3.92
C ARG A 46 6.82 -24.59 -3.42
N HIS A 47 5.82 -25.43 -3.20
CA HIS A 47 4.51 -25.02 -2.70
C HIS A 47 4.59 -24.34 -1.33
N VAL A 48 5.37 -24.90 -0.39
CA VAL A 48 5.59 -24.28 0.94
C VAL A 48 6.21 -22.90 0.83
N VAL A 49 7.26 -22.75 0.01
CA VAL A 49 7.92 -21.44 -0.21
C VAL A 49 6.96 -20.43 -0.85
N GLU A 50 6.18 -20.85 -1.85
CA GLU A 50 5.20 -20.00 -2.50
C GLU A 50 4.10 -19.52 -1.55
N CYS A 51 3.56 -20.41 -0.72
CA CYS A 51 2.59 -20.06 0.31
C CYS A 51 3.15 -19.02 1.30
N GLU A 52 4.39 -19.18 1.75
CA GLU A 52 5.02 -18.22 2.66
C GLU A 52 5.26 -16.85 2.00
N VAL A 53 5.70 -16.83 0.73
CA VAL A 53 5.88 -15.60 -0.06
C VAL A 53 4.55 -14.87 -0.22
N ASN A 54 3.49 -15.58 -0.60
CA ASN A 54 2.15 -15.00 -0.78
C ASN A 54 1.63 -14.40 0.54
N ALA A 55 1.68 -15.17 1.63
CA ALA A 55 1.25 -14.70 2.94
C ALA A 55 2.07 -13.50 3.45
N LYS A 56 3.38 -13.48 3.18
CA LYS A 56 4.24 -12.34 3.53
C LYS A 56 3.91 -11.10 2.70
N THR A 57 3.62 -11.29 1.41
CA THR A 57 3.22 -10.21 0.50
C THR A 57 1.88 -9.61 0.93
N GLU A 58 0.89 -10.44 1.23
CA GLU A 58 -0.43 -9.99 1.71
C GLU A 58 -0.33 -9.18 3.01
N ARG A 59 0.45 -9.67 3.98
CA ARG A 59 0.72 -8.92 5.22
C ARG A 59 1.39 -7.58 4.95
N SER A 60 2.33 -7.54 4.01
CA SER A 60 3.02 -6.32 3.60
C SER A 60 2.09 -5.32 2.95
N ILE A 61 1.19 -5.77 2.07
CA ILE A 61 0.16 -4.94 1.42
C ILE A 61 -0.79 -4.38 2.48
N SER A 62 -1.33 -5.23 3.36
CA SER A 62 -2.24 -4.84 4.43
C SER A 62 -1.62 -3.76 5.32
N TYR A 63 -0.38 -3.95 5.74
CA TYR A 63 0.36 -2.95 6.52
C TYR A 63 0.50 -1.62 5.78
N ARG A 64 0.84 -1.66 4.47
CA ARG A 64 0.99 -0.43 3.65
C ARG A 64 -0.33 0.31 3.48
N LEU A 65 -1.42 -0.43 3.25
CA LEU A 65 -2.76 0.16 3.14
C LEU A 65 -3.18 0.87 4.43
N GLU A 66 -2.95 0.26 5.58
CA GLU A 66 -3.23 0.89 6.88
C GLU A 66 -2.35 2.15 7.10
N ALA A 67 -1.06 2.05 6.79
CA ALA A 67 -0.12 3.17 6.95
C ALA A 67 -0.36 4.31 5.94
N SER A 68 -0.96 4.03 4.80
CA SER A 68 -1.16 5.00 3.71
C SER A 68 -2.15 6.11 4.03
N ARG A 69 -3.04 5.92 5.00
CA ARG A 69 -4.18 6.80 5.31
C ARG A 69 -5.18 6.99 4.18
N LEU A 70 -5.20 6.08 3.21
CA LEU A 70 -6.24 6.08 2.18
C LEU A 70 -7.61 5.87 2.82
N PRO A 71 -8.61 6.72 2.50
CA PRO A 71 -9.95 6.59 3.05
C PRO A 71 -10.61 5.27 2.65
N LYS A 72 -11.27 4.62 3.61
CA LYS A 72 -12.11 3.43 3.38
C LYS A 72 -13.56 3.84 3.05
N PRO A 73 -14.30 3.10 2.20
CA PRO A 73 -13.81 1.97 1.42
C PRO A 73 -12.79 2.39 0.37
N TYR A 74 -11.84 1.49 0.09
CA TYR A 74 -10.83 1.76 -0.93
C TYR A 74 -11.47 1.90 -2.31
N LYS A 75 -10.92 2.80 -3.14
CA LYS A 75 -11.36 3.00 -4.53
C LYS A 75 -10.46 2.21 -5.46
N LEU A 76 -11.08 1.48 -6.40
CA LEU A 76 -10.38 0.74 -7.44
C LEU A 76 -10.55 1.45 -8.77
N LEU A 77 -9.62 1.26 -9.71
CA LEU A 77 -9.76 1.78 -11.06
C LEU A 77 -10.85 1.05 -11.85
N ASP A 78 -11.08 -0.23 -11.53
CA ASP A 78 -12.14 -1.03 -12.15
C ASP A 78 -13.54 -0.54 -11.77
N ASP A 79 -13.68 0.11 -10.62
CA ASP A 79 -14.94 0.72 -10.16
C ASP A 79 -15.18 2.11 -10.78
N PHE A 80 -14.23 2.63 -11.58
CA PHE A 80 -14.35 3.96 -12.16
C PHE A 80 -15.20 3.93 -13.43
N ASP A 81 -16.31 4.67 -13.42
CA ASP A 81 -17.18 4.80 -14.60
C ASP A 81 -16.58 5.81 -15.60
N PHE A 82 -15.89 5.29 -16.60
CA PHE A 82 -15.34 6.10 -17.69
C PHE A 82 -16.44 6.68 -18.62
N ALA A 83 -17.64 6.09 -18.65
CA ALA A 83 -18.73 6.60 -19.45
C ALA A 83 -19.30 7.91 -18.89
N PHE A 84 -19.24 8.08 -17.57
CA PHE A 84 -19.61 9.33 -16.89
C PHE A 84 -18.70 10.51 -17.24
N GLN A 85 -17.44 10.24 -17.65
CA GLN A 85 -16.45 11.25 -18.01
C GLN A 85 -15.84 10.99 -19.39
N PRO A 86 -16.58 11.20 -20.49
CA PRO A 86 -16.11 10.88 -21.85
C PRO A 86 -14.90 11.71 -22.31
N GLN A 87 -14.62 12.85 -21.67
CA GLN A 87 -13.43 13.66 -21.92
C GLN A 87 -12.17 13.08 -21.29
N LEU A 88 -12.29 12.17 -20.32
CA LEU A 88 -11.16 11.54 -19.67
C LEU A 88 -10.60 10.43 -20.56
N ARG A 89 -9.35 10.55 -20.97
CA ARG A 89 -8.68 9.54 -21.78
C ARG A 89 -8.39 8.30 -20.93
N LYS A 90 -9.24 7.26 -21.06
CA LYS A 90 -9.06 5.98 -20.36
C LYS A 90 -7.64 5.44 -20.52
N LYS A 91 -7.08 5.50 -21.74
CA LYS A 91 -5.70 5.05 -21.99
C LYS A 91 -4.69 5.73 -21.08
N LEU A 92 -4.78 7.05 -20.91
CA LEU A 92 -3.87 7.80 -20.04
C LEU A 92 -3.97 7.35 -18.57
N ILE A 93 -5.17 7.06 -18.08
CA ILE A 93 -5.35 6.57 -16.71
C ILE A 93 -4.78 5.15 -16.57
N MET A 94 -4.93 4.31 -17.58
CA MET A 94 -4.35 2.96 -17.58
C MET A 94 -2.82 3.01 -17.69
N ASP A 95 -2.25 3.97 -18.43
CA ASP A 95 -0.80 4.20 -18.46
C ASP A 95 -0.31 4.65 -17.06
N LEU A 96 -1.03 5.53 -16.37
CA LEU A 96 -0.71 5.89 -14.98
C LEU A 96 -0.81 4.69 -14.01
N ALA A 97 -1.69 3.73 -14.28
CA ALA A 97 -1.85 2.52 -13.47
C ALA A 97 -0.64 1.56 -13.56
N THR A 98 0.23 1.71 -14.55
CA THR A 98 1.52 1.00 -14.58
C THR A 98 2.43 1.43 -13.44
N LEU A 99 2.28 2.66 -12.95
CA LEU A 99 3.09 3.35 -11.93
C LEU A 99 4.51 3.66 -12.40
N GLU A 100 4.78 3.66 -13.71
CA GLU A 100 6.10 3.99 -14.27
C GLU A 100 6.53 5.41 -13.90
N PHE A 101 5.59 6.35 -13.76
CA PHE A 101 5.87 7.71 -13.31
C PHE A 101 6.61 7.78 -11.96
N LEU A 102 6.44 6.76 -11.08
CA LEU A 102 7.18 6.68 -9.82
C LEU A 102 8.67 6.38 -10.04
N GLN A 103 8.99 5.56 -11.05
CA GLN A 103 10.38 5.22 -11.40
C GLN A 103 11.10 6.42 -11.99
N HIS A 104 10.38 7.21 -12.80
CA HIS A 104 10.89 8.43 -13.41
C HIS A 104 10.84 9.66 -12.50
N ARG A 105 10.29 9.52 -11.27
CA ARG A 105 10.11 10.60 -10.29
C ARG A 105 9.26 11.75 -10.86
N GLU A 106 8.29 11.43 -11.68
CA GLU A 106 7.36 12.37 -12.27
C GLU A 106 6.17 12.62 -11.33
N SER A 107 5.59 13.81 -11.45
CA SER A 107 4.40 14.20 -10.70
C SER A 107 3.17 14.16 -11.61
N VAL A 108 2.05 13.69 -11.07
CA VAL A 108 0.75 13.68 -11.76
C VAL A 108 -0.15 14.74 -11.15
N LEU A 109 -0.70 15.62 -12.00
CA LEU A 109 -1.64 16.66 -11.60
C LEU A 109 -3.01 16.40 -12.24
N LEU A 110 -4.03 16.18 -11.39
CA LEU A 110 -5.41 15.95 -11.80
C LEU A 110 -6.21 17.26 -11.68
N ILE A 111 -6.55 17.88 -12.82
CA ILE A 111 -7.28 19.16 -12.88
C ILE A 111 -8.66 18.91 -13.46
N GLY A 112 -9.67 19.59 -12.93
CA GLY A 112 -11.05 19.55 -13.42
C GLY A 112 -12.05 20.00 -12.38
N ASN A 113 -13.30 20.12 -12.77
CA ASN A 113 -14.41 20.55 -11.90
C ASN A 113 -14.67 19.58 -10.75
N SER A 114 -15.41 20.01 -9.74
CA SER A 114 -15.87 19.12 -8.66
C SER A 114 -16.71 17.97 -9.25
N GLY A 115 -16.64 16.78 -8.63
CA GLY A 115 -17.41 15.61 -9.06
C GLY A 115 -16.87 14.86 -10.28
N THR A 116 -15.77 15.30 -10.92
CA THR A 116 -15.21 14.64 -12.12
C THR A 116 -14.37 13.38 -11.83
N GLY A 117 -14.33 12.90 -10.61
CA GLY A 117 -13.63 11.66 -10.25
C GLY A 117 -12.13 11.80 -9.95
N LYS A 118 -11.57 13.00 -9.85
CA LYS A 118 -10.14 13.23 -9.54
C LYS A 118 -9.69 12.50 -8.28
N SER A 119 -10.41 12.69 -7.18
CA SER A 119 -10.09 12.02 -5.90
C SER A 119 -10.27 10.49 -5.98
N HIS A 120 -11.21 9.99 -6.80
CA HIS A 120 -11.35 8.56 -7.05
C HIS A 120 -10.08 8.02 -7.72
N ILE A 121 -9.64 8.66 -8.81
CA ILE A 121 -8.44 8.25 -9.55
C ILE A 121 -7.19 8.32 -8.65
N ALA A 122 -6.99 9.44 -7.93
CA ALA A 122 -5.85 9.59 -7.03
C ALA A 122 -5.81 8.49 -5.95
N ARG A 123 -6.97 8.18 -5.34
CA ARG A 123 -7.10 7.13 -4.32
C ARG A 123 -6.89 5.74 -4.90
N ALA A 124 -7.40 5.48 -6.12
CA ALA A 124 -7.24 4.21 -6.80
C ALA A 124 -5.77 3.96 -7.20
N LEU A 125 -5.06 4.98 -7.70
CA LEU A 125 -3.61 4.88 -7.95
C LEU A 125 -2.82 4.66 -6.66
N GLY A 126 -3.19 5.33 -5.57
CA GLY A 126 -2.60 5.10 -4.25
C GLY A 126 -2.82 3.68 -3.74
N PHE A 127 -4.03 3.14 -3.88
CA PHE A 127 -4.34 1.75 -3.55
C PHE A 127 -3.49 0.77 -4.37
N LEU A 128 -3.44 0.96 -5.69
CA LEU A 128 -2.64 0.12 -6.59
C LEU A 128 -1.15 0.17 -6.24
N ALA A 129 -0.63 1.34 -5.89
CA ALA A 129 0.76 1.49 -5.44
C ALA A 129 1.03 0.71 -4.14
N CYS A 130 0.11 0.70 -3.17
CA CYS A 130 0.20 -0.16 -1.98
C CYS A 130 0.23 -1.64 -2.35
N CYS A 131 -0.63 -2.08 -3.28
CA CYS A 131 -0.67 -3.47 -3.78
C CYS A 131 0.65 -3.87 -4.47
N LYS A 132 1.33 -2.93 -5.13
CA LYS A 132 2.68 -3.12 -5.68
C LYS A 132 3.80 -2.86 -4.66
N CYS A 133 3.47 -2.90 -3.37
CA CYS A 133 4.42 -2.76 -2.26
C CYS A 133 5.15 -1.40 -2.18
N HIS A 134 4.63 -0.33 -2.79
CA HIS A 134 5.13 1.02 -2.59
C HIS A 134 4.64 1.62 -1.27
N LYS A 135 5.43 2.50 -0.68
CA LYS A 135 5.00 3.33 0.46
C LYS A 135 4.17 4.48 -0.07
N VAL A 136 2.93 4.59 0.39
CA VAL A 136 1.99 5.65 0.00
C VAL A 136 1.61 6.47 1.22
N LEU A 137 1.43 7.76 1.04
CA LEU A 137 0.77 8.63 1.99
C LEU A 137 -0.32 9.43 1.28
N TYR A 138 -1.55 9.31 1.76
CA TYR A 138 -2.68 10.14 1.34
C TYR A 138 -2.93 11.21 2.42
N THR A 139 -3.17 12.45 1.98
CA THR A 139 -3.49 13.58 2.86
C THR A 139 -4.27 14.63 2.08
N THR A 140 -5.04 15.47 2.78
CA THR A 140 -5.54 16.70 2.19
C THR A 140 -4.46 17.78 2.22
N CYS A 141 -4.56 18.76 1.33
CA CYS A 141 -3.65 19.91 1.33
C CYS A 141 -3.73 20.67 2.66
N SER A 142 -4.94 20.84 3.20
CA SER A 142 -5.17 21.51 4.48
C SER A 142 -4.49 20.82 5.65
N ASP A 143 -4.62 19.49 5.75
CA ASP A 143 -4.00 18.71 6.83
C ASP A 143 -2.47 18.76 6.77
N MET A 144 -1.92 18.65 5.54
CA MET A 144 -0.48 18.74 5.33
C MET A 144 0.06 20.11 5.76
N LEU A 145 -0.58 21.19 5.33
CA LEU A 145 -0.17 22.55 5.69
C LEU A 145 -0.30 22.80 7.18
N SER A 146 -1.37 22.34 7.82
CA SER A 146 -1.57 22.44 9.27
C SER A 146 -0.49 21.71 10.07
N ASP A 147 -0.14 20.49 9.62
CA ASP A 147 0.93 19.70 10.25
C ASP A 147 2.31 20.38 10.09
N LEU A 148 2.61 20.92 8.92
CA LEU A 148 3.88 21.63 8.67
C LEU A 148 3.95 22.95 9.43
N ASN A 149 2.88 23.74 9.50
CA ASN A 149 2.82 24.97 10.27
C ASN A 149 3.05 24.70 11.76
N ARG A 150 2.40 23.64 12.31
CA ARG A 150 2.69 23.22 13.69
C ARG A 150 4.18 22.91 13.86
N GLY A 151 4.81 22.26 12.87
CA GLY A 151 6.24 21.97 12.90
C GLY A 151 7.13 23.22 12.96
N VAL A 152 6.70 24.32 12.36
CA VAL A 152 7.39 25.62 12.47
C VAL A 152 7.34 26.13 13.90
N TYR A 153 6.15 26.18 14.51
CA TYR A 153 5.98 26.65 15.88
C TYR A 153 6.72 25.79 16.92
N GLU A 154 6.70 24.48 16.73
CA GLU A 154 7.33 23.51 17.65
C GLU A 154 8.82 23.27 17.33
N LYS A 155 9.40 23.92 16.33
CA LYS A 155 10.77 23.71 15.84
C LYS A 155 11.06 22.26 15.43
N THR A 156 10.03 21.55 14.94
CA THR A 156 10.09 20.14 14.51
C THR A 156 9.86 19.97 13.01
N LEU A 157 9.93 21.06 12.23
CA LEU A 157 9.61 21.07 10.80
C LEU A 157 10.39 20.01 10.01
N ALA A 158 11.69 19.89 10.23
CA ALA A 158 12.52 18.92 9.50
C ALA A 158 12.08 17.47 9.76
N MET A 159 11.65 17.14 10.98
CA MET A 159 11.11 15.83 11.32
C MET A 159 9.76 15.58 10.63
N ARG A 160 8.87 16.60 10.62
CA ARG A 160 7.55 16.49 9.99
C ARG A 160 7.64 16.38 8.47
N LEU A 161 8.55 17.12 7.83
CA LEU A 161 8.81 17.02 6.40
C LEU A 161 9.17 15.61 5.95
N ARG A 162 9.92 14.86 6.75
CA ARG A 162 10.29 13.47 6.43
C ARG A 162 9.07 12.58 6.19
N LYS A 163 7.96 12.83 6.88
CA LYS A 163 6.69 12.11 6.70
C LYS A 163 6.15 12.23 5.28
N TYR A 164 6.36 13.39 4.63
CA TYR A 164 5.84 13.67 3.28
C TYR A 164 6.86 13.36 2.17
N VAL A 165 8.15 13.33 2.49
CA VAL A 165 9.23 13.06 1.52
C VAL A 165 9.58 11.58 1.43
N ASN A 166 9.41 10.81 2.51
CA ASN A 166 9.79 9.39 2.57
C ASN A 166 8.86 8.41 1.80
N PRO A 167 7.57 8.70 1.57
CA PRO A 167 6.73 7.84 0.74
C PRO A 167 7.22 7.80 -0.72
N ASN A 168 7.01 6.65 -1.40
CA ASN A 168 7.24 6.55 -2.84
C ASN A 168 6.18 7.33 -3.64
N LEU A 169 4.95 7.41 -3.08
CA LEU A 169 3.84 8.19 -3.64
C LEU A 169 3.19 9.01 -2.53
N LEU A 170 3.18 10.32 -2.71
CA LEU A 170 2.39 11.26 -1.90
C LEU A 170 1.17 11.69 -2.71
N CYS A 171 -0.03 11.34 -2.22
CA CYS A 171 -1.30 11.80 -2.78
C CYS A 171 -1.80 12.98 -1.96
N ILE A 172 -1.87 14.16 -2.58
CA ILE A 172 -2.42 15.38 -1.97
C ILE A 172 -3.75 15.68 -2.63
N ASP A 173 -4.82 15.64 -1.86
CA ASP A 173 -6.17 15.95 -2.34
C ASP A 173 -6.62 17.34 -1.90
N GLU A 174 -7.67 17.86 -2.54
CA GLU A 174 -8.30 19.16 -2.20
C GLU A 174 -7.37 20.38 -2.30
N MET A 175 -6.43 20.39 -3.23
CA MET A 175 -5.47 21.49 -3.37
C MET A 175 -6.09 22.85 -3.67
N GLY A 176 -7.29 22.90 -4.28
CA GLY A 176 -7.95 24.15 -4.68
C GLY A 176 -8.75 24.86 -3.59
N TYR A 177 -8.95 24.23 -2.42
CA TYR A 177 -9.79 24.78 -1.35
C TYR A 177 -9.00 25.42 -0.20
N SER A 178 -7.69 25.27 -0.21
CA SER A 178 -6.84 25.86 0.85
C SER A 178 -6.52 27.31 0.52
N LYS A 179 -6.90 28.25 1.39
CA LYS A 179 -6.36 29.61 1.35
C LYS A 179 -4.88 29.50 1.76
N PHE A 180 -3.99 29.63 0.80
CA PHE A 180 -2.57 29.78 1.07
C PHE A 180 -2.34 31.14 1.70
N SER A 181 -2.28 31.21 3.03
CA SER A 181 -1.67 32.36 3.68
C SER A 181 -0.15 32.23 3.47
N ILE A 182 0.36 32.95 2.50
CA ILE A 182 1.80 33.13 2.33
C ILE A 182 2.26 33.86 3.59
N ILE A 183 2.90 33.15 4.50
CA ILE A 183 3.64 33.79 5.60
C ILE A 183 4.88 34.39 4.94
N GLN A 184 4.76 35.63 4.49
CA GLN A 184 5.92 36.46 4.18
C GLN A 184 6.53 36.85 5.53
N ASN A 185 7.46 36.05 6.03
CA ASN A 185 8.39 36.49 7.05
C ASN A 185 9.71 36.83 6.36
N TYR A 186 9.96 38.12 6.26
CA TYR A 186 11.27 38.69 6.01
C TYR A 186 12.22 38.40 7.17
#